data_6169f1af0cbaffdca2b52dcd52fa703c
#
_entry.id   6169f1af0cbaffdca2b52dcd52fa703c
#
_cell.length_a   1.000
_cell.length_b   1.000
_cell.length_c   1.000
_cell.angle_alpha   90.00
_cell.angle_beta   90.00
_cell.angle_gamma   90.00
#
_symmetry.space_group_name_H-M   'P 1'
#
loop_
_entity.id
_entity.type
_entity.pdbx_description
1 polymer ?
#
loop_
_entity_poly.entity_id
_entity_poly.type
_entity_poly.pdbx_seq_one_letter_code
_entity_poly.pdbx_strand_id
1 'polypeptide(L)'
;RVQLGEVAAELNYRICEAWQVAGVTIQDPSSTWIDVTVQLAQDVTILPGTYLHGFTKIDTGAVVGPEVVLVDVEVGEGAKVVKSHATGSKIGAGATVGPFSYLRPGTELGADGKIGTFVETKNAKIGAGSKVPHLSYVGDATIGEQSNIGAGTIFANYDGVKKHSSTIGSHVRTGSHNVFVAPIT
;
A
#
# COMPACT_ATOMS: atom_id res chain seq x y z
N ARG A 1 -29.05 15.68 8.46
CA ARG A 1 -28.11 14.66 7.90
C ARG A 1 -27.90 14.83 6.40
N VAL A 2 -28.95 15.15 5.63
CA VAL A 2 -28.82 15.45 4.18
C VAL A 2 -27.85 16.58 3.95
N GLN A 3 -28.04 17.70 4.64
CA GLN A 3 -27.18 18.90 4.56
C GLN A 3 -25.70 18.61 4.88
N LEU A 4 -25.42 17.68 5.82
CA LEU A 4 -24.03 17.27 6.10
C LEU A 4 -23.40 16.60 4.87
N GLY A 5 -24.14 15.74 4.18
CA GLY A 5 -23.65 15.10 2.96
C GLY A 5 -23.41 16.09 1.82
N GLU A 6 -24.31 17.07 1.67
CA GLU A 6 -24.18 18.13 0.67
C GLU A 6 -22.93 19.01 0.93
N VAL A 7 -22.73 19.43 2.19
CA VAL A 7 -21.54 20.22 2.56
C VAL A 7 -20.25 19.40 2.40
N ALA A 8 -20.26 18.12 2.78
CA ALA A 8 -19.09 17.25 2.62
C ALA A 8 -18.72 17.09 1.13
N ALA A 9 -19.71 16.88 0.27
CA ALA A 9 -19.50 16.75 -1.18
C ALA A 9 -18.93 18.05 -1.78
N GLU A 10 -19.47 19.21 -1.39
CA GLU A 10 -18.98 20.51 -1.84
C GLU A 10 -17.54 20.77 -1.41
N LEU A 11 -17.20 20.47 -0.14
CA LEU A 11 -15.83 20.63 0.38
C LEU A 11 -14.86 19.69 -0.34
N ASN A 12 -15.25 18.43 -0.54
CA ASN A 12 -14.43 17.46 -1.27
C ASN A 12 -14.20 17.90 -2.72
N TYR A 13 -15.23 18.42 -3.38
CA TYR A 13 -15.10 18.94 -4.75
C TYR A 13 -14.06 20.05 -4.82
N ARG A 14 -14.08 21.01 -3.89
CA ARG A 14 -13.09 22.11 -3.83
C ARG A 14 -11.66 21.58 -3.58
N ILE A 15 -11.50 20.55 -2.76
CA ILE A 15 -10.19 19.91 -2.52
C ILE A 15 -9.70 19.26 -3.82
N CYS A 16 -10.56 18.51 -4.52
CA CYS A 16 -10.20 17.89 -5.79
C CYS A 16 -9.83 18.95 -6.85
N GLU A 17 -10.62 20.01 -6.99
CA GLU A 17 -10.33 21.10 -7.92
C GLU A 17 -8.99 21.79 -7.60
N ALA A 18 -8.70 22.05 -6.34
CA ALA A 18 -7.43 22.64 -5.92
C ALA A 18 -6.23 21.75 -6.32
N TRP A 19 -6.33 20.43 -6.13
CA TRP A 19 -5.30 19.50 -6.56
C TRP A 19 -5.17 19.41 -8.09
N GLN A 20 -6.28 19.45 -8.83
CA GLN A 20 -6.25 19.49 -10.30
C GLN A 20 -5.54 20.75 -10.82
N VAL A 21 -5.80 21.90 -10.21
CA VAL A 21 -5.10 23.17 -10.53
C VAL A 21 -3.61 23.08 -10.18
N ALA A 22 -3.26 22.34 -9.13
CA ALA A 22 -1.87 22.10 -8.73
C ALA A 22 -1.13 21.05 -9.59
N GLY A 23 -1.76 20.51 -10.63
CA GLY A 23 -1.14 19.58 -11.58
C GLY A 23 -1.36 18.10 -11.28
N VAL A 24 -2.35 17.77 -10.45
CA VAL A 24 -2.77 16.37 -10.20
C VAL A 24 -3.86 15.97 -11.16
N THR A 25 -3.76 14.80 -11.76
CA THR A 25 -4.85 14.23 -12.59
C THR A 25 -5.81 13.45 -11.70
N ILE A 26 -7.05 13.94 -11.55
CA ILE A 26 -8.13 13.21 -10.87
C ILE A 26 -9.16 12.84 -11.92
N GLN A 27 -9.26 11.54 -12.25
CA GLN A 27 -10.07 11.08 -13.39
C GLN A 27 -11.57 11.21 -13.13
N ASP A 28 -12.01 10.98 -11.88
CA ASP A 28 -13.40 11.15 -11.47
C ASP A 28 -13.47 11.79 -10.07
N PRO A 29 -13.58 13.13 -9.98
CA PRO A 29 -13.71 13.82 -8.71
C PRO A 29 -14.95 13.41 -7.91
N SER A 30 -15.99 12.91 -8.55
CA SER A 30 -17.25 12.55 -7.88
C SER A 30 -17.13 11.30 -7.02
N SER A 31 -16.24 10.38 -7.38
CA SER A 31 -15.95 9.15 -6.64
C SER A 31 -14.61 9.17 -5.90
N THR A 32 -13.90 10.29 -5.92
CA THR A 32 -12.62 10.47 -5.24
C THR A 32 -12.80 11.33 -3.98
N TRP A 33 -12.32 10.84 -2.85
CA TRP A 33 -12.40 11.54 -1.57
C TRP A 33 -11.01 11.78 -0.98
N ILE A 34 -10.69 13.03 -0.67
CA ILE A 34 -9.36 13.45 -0.23
C ILE A 34 -9.48 14.31 1.03
N ASP A 35 -8.86 13.88 2.13
CA ASP A 35 -8.79 14.67 3.35
C ASP A 35 -7.90 15.90 3.15
N VAL A 36 -8.21 16.99 3.85
CA VAL A 36 -7.49 18.26 3.77
C VAL A 36 -6.00 18.15 4.18
N THR A 37 -5.64 17.12 4.94
CA THR A 37 -4.26 16.85 5.41
C THR A 37 -3.41 16.07 4.41
N VAL A 38 -4.02 15.51 3.37
CA VAL A 38 -3.33 14.76 2.31
C VAL A 38 -2.42 15.68 1.50
N GLN A 39 -1.27 15.16 1.07
CA GLN A 39 -0.31 15.87 0.23
C GLN A 39 -0.08 15.09 -1.06
N LEU A 40 -0.30 15.75 -2.19
CA LEU A 40 -0.08 15.17 -3.51
C LEU A 40 0.98 15.98 -4.25
N ALA A 41 1.95 15.32 -4.84
CA ALA A 41 2.91 15.96 -5.72
C ALA A 41 2.28 16.21 -7.12
N GLN A 42 2.94 17.05 -7.91
CA GLN A 42 2.59 17.26 -9.31
C GLN A 42 2.70 15.93 -10.10
N ASP A 43 1.91 15.79 -11.14
CA ASP A 43 1.85 14.62 -12.04
C ASP A 43 1.38 13.31 -11.36
N VAL A 44 0.83 13.37 -10.17
CA VAL A 44 0.10 12.25 -9.57
C VAL A 44 -1.20 12.00 -10.33
N THR A 45 -1.54 10.73 -10.54
CA THR A 45 -2.81 10.32 -11.15
C THR A 45 -3.67 9.55 -10.15
N ILE A 46 -4.89 10.04 -9.91
CA ILE A 46 -5.89 9.39 -9.06
C ILE A 46 -7.02 8.86 -9.93
N LEU A 47 -7.26 7.55 -9.84
CA LEU A 47 -8.31 6.85 -10.57
C LEU A 47 -9.59 6.71 -9.74
N PRO A 48 -10.74 6.41 -10.36
CA PRO A 48 -12.05 6.41 -9.69
C PRO A 48 -12.15 5.52 -8.45
N GLY A 49 -13.00 5.91 -7.50
CA GLY A 49 -13.26 5.13 -6.28
C GLY A 49 -12.09 5.14 -5.29
N THR A 50 -11.26 6.18 -5.31
CA THR A 50 -10.09 6.30 -4.43
C THR A 50 -10.41 7.19 -3.24
N TYR A 51 -9.99 6.73 -2.05
CA TYR A 51 -10.15 7.43 -0.77
C TYR A 51 -8.77 7.65 -0.15
N LEU A 52 -8.40 8.91 0.07
CA LEU A 52 -7.12 9.33 0.64
C LEU A 52 -7.37 10.02 1.97
N HIS A 53 -6.93 9.41 3.05
CA HIS A 53 -7.22 9.86 4.41
C HIS A 53 -5.97 10.18 5.23
N GLY A 54 -6.17 10.98 6.28
CA GLY A 54 -5.16 11.29 7.28
C GLY A 54 -3.99 12.06 6.69
N PHE A 55 -2.78 11.67 7.05
CA PHE A 55 -1.54 12.30 6.58
C PHE A 55 -0.91 11.56 5.39
N THR A 56 -1.74 11.00 4.51
CA THR A 56 -1.27 10.33 3.30
C THR A 56 -0.50 11.29 2.40
N LYS A 57 0.66 10.82 1.89
CA LYS A 57 1.52 11.55 0.94
C LYS A 57 1.75 10.72 -0.30
N ILE A 58 1.64 11.35 -1.48
CA ILE A 58 1.85 10.68 -2.76
C ILE A 58 2.81 11.50 -3.60
N ASP A 59 3.93 10.87 -3.97
CA ASP A 59 4.98 11.52 -4.73
C ASP A 59 4.70 11.51 -6.25
N THR A 60 5.48 12.29 -6.99
CA THR A 60 5.29 12.57 -8.42
C THR A 60 5.21 11.30 -9.27
N GLY A 61 4.39 11.33 -10.30
CA GLY A 61 4.22 10.23 -11.26
C GLY A 61 3.56 8.97 -10.72
N ALA A 62 3.20 8.94 -9.43
CA ALA A 62 2.50 7.79 -8.86
C ALA A 62 1.07 7.69 -9.41
N VAL A 63 0.58 6.46 -9.52
CA VAL A 63 -0.79 6.15 -9.98
C VAL A 63 -1.52 5.39 -8.88
N VAL A 64 -2.59 5.97 -8.34
CA VAL A 64 -3.39 5.40 -7.25
C VAL A 64 -4.84 5.22 -7.68
N GLY A 65 -5.33 4.01 -7.51
CA GLY A 65 -6.67 3.62 -7.95
C GLY A 65 -6.63 2.59 -9.08
N PRO A 66 -7.81 2.18 -9.60
CA PRO A 66 -9.12 2.48 -9.03
C PRO A 66 -9.39 1.71 -7.72
N GLU A 67 -10.40 2.14 -6.97
CA GLU A 67 -10.91 1.45 -5.78
C GLU A 67 -9.81 1.20 -4.73
N VAL A 68 -9.13 2.25 -4.31
CA VAL A 68 -8.05 2.23 -3.31
C VAL A 68 -8.45 3.04 -2.08
N VAL A 69 -8.08 2.53 -0.91
CA VAL A 69 -8.19 3.27 0.36
C VAL A 69 -6.81 3.38 1.00
N LEU A 70 -6.32 4.60 1.19
CA LEU A 70 -5.06 4.88 1.89
C LEU A 70 -5.32 5.73 3.13
N VAL A 71 -4.78 5.30 4.27
CA VAL A 71 -4.85 6.03 5.55
C VAL A 71 -3.46 6.15 6.13
N ASP A 72 -2.92 7.35 6.24
CA ASP A 72 -1.57 7.61 6.76
C ASP A 72 -0.48 6.83 6.00
N VAL A 73 -0.51 6.86 4.67
CA VAL A 73 0.38 6.09 3.79
C VAL A 73 1.32 7.03 3.02
N GLU A 74 2.59 6.66 2.94
CA GLU A 74 3.56 7.29 2.05
C GLU A 74 3.68 6.46 0.75
N VAL A 75 3.43 7.08 -0.40
CA VAL A 75 3.55 6.45 -1.74
C VAL A 75 4.64 7.15 -2.51
N GLY A 76 5.71 6.44 -2.82
CA GLY A 76 6.89 6.97 -3.51
C GLY A 76 6.68 7.22 -5.00
N GLU A 77 7.65 7.91 -5.59
CA GLU A 77 7.67 8.32 -6.99
C GLU A 77 7.40 7.16 -7.94
N GLY A 78 6.50 7.35 -8.89
CA GLY A 78 6.17 6.37 -9.93
C GLY A 78 5.53 5.07 -9.43
N ALA A 79 5.23 4.94 -8.14
CA ALA A 79 4.60 3.75 -7.59
C ALA A 79 3.16 3.57 -8.10
N LYS A 80 2.68 2.33 -8.10
CA LYS A 80 1.32 1.99 -8.56
C LYS A 80 0.56 1.22 -7.49
N VAL A 81 -0.61 1.72 -7.11
CA VAL A 81 -1.49 1.05 -6.14
C VAL A 81 -2.87 0.87 -6.76
N VAL A 82 -3.36 -0.36 -6.81
CA VAL A 82 -4.65 -0.68 -7.44
C VAL A 82 -5.51 -1.57 -6.54
N LYS A 83 -6.81 -1.26 -6.43
CA LYS A 83 -7.83 -2.08 -5.74
C LYS A 83 -7.34 -2.65 -4.41
N SER A 84 -6.80 -1.80 -3.55
CA SER A 84 -6.13 -2.25 -2.32
C SER A 84 -6.42 -1.30 -1.15
N HIS A 85 -6.22 -1.81 0.05
CA HIS A 85 -6.31 -1.04 1.28
C HIS A 85 -4.94 -0.99 1.96
N ALA A 86 -4.51 0.20 2.36
CA ALA A 86 -3.27 0.37 3.13
C ALA A 86 -3.48 1.36 4.28
N THR A 87 -2.87 1.08 5.42
CA THR A 87 -2.89 1.94 6.60
C THR A 87 -1.50 2.00 7.22
N GLY A 88 -1.02 3.21 7.58
CA GLY A 88 0.23 3.41 8.29
C GLY A 88 1.42 2.69 7.65
N SER A 89 1.55 2.79 6.33
CA SER A 89 2.48 2.00 5.52
C SER A 89 3.32 2.89 4.62
N LYS A 90 4.46 2.34 4.15
CA LYS A 90 5.32 3.00 3.17
C LYS A 90 5.45 2.13 1.92
N ILE A 91 5.22 2.72 0.77
CA ILE A 91 5.32 2.11 -0.55
C ILE A 91 6.42 2.85 -1.30
N GLY A 92 7.54 2.18 -1.55
CA GLY A 92 8.73 2.77 -2.16
C GLY A 92 8.54 3.19 -3.62
N ALA A 93 9.49 3.97 -4.13
CA ALA A 93 9.48 4.43 -5.52
C ALA A 93 9.43 3.26 -6.51
N GLY A 94 8.64 3.37 -7.58
CA GLY A 94 8.46 2.34 -8.60
C GLY A 94 7.76 1.06 -8.13
N ALA A 95 7.42 0.96 -6.85
CA ALA A 95 6.80 -0.23 -6.30
C ALA A 95 5.36 -0.44 -6.79
N THR A 96 4.88 -1.68 -6.74
CA THR A 96 3.53 -2.03 -7.18
C THR A 96 2.77 -2.77 -6.09
N VAL A 97 1.51 -2.34 -5.83
CA VAL A 97 0.62 -2.94 -4.83
C VAL A 97 -0.72 -3.29 -5.46
N GLY A 98 -1.15 -4.52 -5.21
CA GLY A 98 -2.48 -5.00 -5.59
C GLY A 98 -2.52 -5.85 -6.86
N PRO A 99 -3.74 -6.12 -7.35
CA PRO A 99 -5.02 -5.79 -6.72
C PRO A 99 -5.34 -6.66 -5.49
N PHE A 100 -6.30 -6.22 -4.67
CA PHE A 100 -6.83 -6.95 -3.52
C PHE A 100 -5.78 -7.29 -2.45
N SER A 101 -4.91 -6.33 -2.16
CA SER A 101 -3.91 -6.43 -1.09
C SER A 101 -4.34 -5.63 0.13
N TYR A 102 -3.95 -6.09 1.32
CA TYR A 102 -4.15 -5.36 2.56
C TYR A 102 -2.82 -5.12 3.27
N LEU A 103 -2.37 -3.86 3.26
CA LEU A 103 -1.16 -3.42 3.97
C LEU A 103 -1.56 -2.83 5.32
N ARG A 104 -1.25 -3.55 6.39
CA ARG A 104 -1.49 -3.11 7.76
C ARG A 104 -0.32 -2.27 8.27
N PRO A 105 -0.53 -1.53 9.39
CA PRO A 105 0.49 -0.65 9.94
C PRO A 105 1.85 -1.31 10.13
N GLY A 106 2.91 -0.52 9.86
CA GLY A 106 4.30 -0.96 9.95
C GLY A 106 4.79 -1.73 8.72
N THR A 107 4.00 -1.78 7.64
CA THR A 107 4.47 -2.32 6.36
C THR A 107 5.34 -1.29 5.64
N GLU A 108 6.55 -1.71 5.26
CA GLU A 108 7.49 -0.94 4.44
C GLU A 108 7.86 -1.79 3.21
N LEU A 109 7.45 -1.34 2.03
CA LEU A 109 7.81 -1.94 0.74
C LEU A 109 8.90 -1.09 0.09
N GLY A 110 10.06 -1.67 -0.14
CA GLY A 110 11.20 -1.01 -0.77
C GLY A 110 10.95 -0.65 -2.24
N ALA A 111 11.84 0.18 -2.81
CA ALA A 111 11.75 0.61 -4.20
C ALA A 111 11.68 -0.60 -5.15
N ASP A 112 10.89 -0.47 -6.23
CA ASP A 112 10.64 -1.52 -7.24
C ASP A 112 10.10 -2.84 -6.67
N GLY A 113 9.68 -2.83 -5.41
CA GLY A 113 9.09 -3.98 -4.74
C GLY A 113 7.68 -4.30 -5.22
N LYS A 114 7.21 -5.51 -4.92
CA LYS A 114 5.86 -5.92 -5.31
C LYS A 114 5.11 -6.62 -4.18
N ILE A 115 3.95 -6.11 -3.84
CA ILE A 115 2.92 -6.81 -3.08
C ILE A 115 1.76 -7.07 -4.03
N GLY A 116 1.48 -8.35 -4.32
CA GLY A 116 0.50 -8.72 -5.35
C GLY A 116 -0.82 -9.20 -4.75
N THR A 117 -1.60 -9.87 -5.59
CA THR A 117 -3.00 -10.21 -5.35
C THR A 117 -3.20 -11.10 -4.13
N PHE A 118 -4.18 -10.72 -3.28
CA PHE A 118 -4.57 -11.42 -2.05
C PHE A 118 -3.41 -11.60 -1.06
N VAL A 119 -2.60 -10.57 -0.93
CA VAL A 119 -1.51 -10.53 0.05
C VAL A 119 -1.89 -9.62 1.21
N GLU A 120 -1.76 -10.12 2.42
CA GLU A 120 -1.85 -9.33 3.63
C GLU A 120 -0.47 -9.17 4.25
N THR A 121 -0.13 -7.94 4.66
CA THR A 121 1.12 -7.64 5.36
C THR A 121 0.86 -6.89 6.66
N LYS A 122 1.70 -7.10 7.66
CA LYS A 122 1.64 -6.40 8.95
C LYS A 122 3.03 -6.31 9.56
N ASN A 123 3.45 -5.09 9.95
CA ASN A 123 4.78 -4.91 10.55
C ASN A 123 5.86 -5.68 9.75
N ALA A 124 5.86 -5.48 8.43
CA ALA A 124 6.67 -6.22 7.48
C ALA A 124 7.60 -5.27 6.72
N LYS A 125 8.91 -5.59 6.71
CA LYS A 125 9.89 -4.86 5.92
C LYS A 125 10.28 -5.70 4.72
N ILE A 126 9.98 -5.22 3.53
CA ILE A 126 10.22 -5.91 2.25
C ILE A 126 11.23 -5.07 1.48
N GLY A 127 12.43 -5.60 1.30
CA GLY A 127 13.56 -4.92 0.66
C GLY A 127 13.32 -4.56 -0.81
N ALA A 128 14.18 -3.68 -1.34
CA ALA A 128 14.09 -3.21 -2.72
C ALA A 128 14.09 -4.36 -3.72
N GLY A 129 13.25 -4.27 -4.76
CA GLY A 129 13.09 -5.29 -5.79
C GLY A 129 12.51 -6.62 -5.33
N SER A 130 12.16 -6.76 -4.06
CA SER A 130 11.59 -8.00 -3.52
C SER A 130 10.09 -8.10 -3.79
N LYS A 131 9.63 -9.35 -3.93
CA LYS A 131 8.27 -9.63 -4.39
C LYS A 131 7.57 -10.63 -3.47
N VAL A 132 6.34 -10.28 -3.08
CA VAL A 132 5.35 -11.17 -2.45
C VAL A 132 4.11 -11.16 -3.35
N PRO A 133 4.11 -11.97 -4.43
CA PRO A 133 3.20 -11.73 -5.53
C PRO A 133 1.79 -12.29 -5.37
N HIS A 134 1.56 -13.31 -4.50
CA HIS A 134 0.28 -14.03 -4.49
C HIS A 134 -0.06 -14.66 -3.15
N LEU A 135 -1.34 -14.52 -2.72
CA LEU A 135 -2.03 -15.38 -1.72
C LEU A 135 -1.23 -15.61 -0.43
N SER A 136 -0.55 -14.60 0.09
CA SER A 136 0.40 -14.77 1.20
C SER A 136 0.06 -13.88 2.38
N TYR A 137 0.45 -14.35 3.59
CA TYR A 137 0.46 -13.52 4.79
C TYR A 137 1.91 -13.28 5.23
N VAL A 138 2.29 -12.00 5.34
CA VAL A 138 3.62 -11.59 5.83
C VAL A 138 3.44 -10.74 7.09
N GLY A 139 3.60 -11.36 8.24
CA GLY A 139 3.48 -10.70 9.54
C GLY A 139 4.78 -10.73 10.34
N ASP A 140 5.14 -9.58 10.93
CA ASP A 140 6.32 -9.43 11.80
C ASP A 140 7.59 -10.00 11.14
N ALA A 141 7.84 -9.64 9.88
CA ALA A 141 8.91 -10.23 9.07
C ALA A 141 9.77 -9.17 8.37
N THR A 142 11.05 -9.49 8.20
CA THR A 142 11.97 -8.74 7.36
C THR A 142 12.40 -9.62 6.19
N ILE A 143 12.21 -9.14 4.96
CA ILE A 143 12.65 -9.79 3.72
C ILE A 143 13.70 -8.89 3.09
N GLY A 144 14.88 -9.42 2.85
CA GLY A 144 15.99 -8.70 2.21
C GLY A 144 15.67 -8.33 0.76
N GLU A 145 16.62 -7.70 0.10
CA GLU A 145 16.46 -7.20 -1.27
C GLU A 145 16.43 -8.31 -2.31
N GLN A 146 15.81 -8.05 -3.48
CA GLN A 146 15.81 -8.92 -4.66
C GLN A 146 15.33 -10.35 -4.40
N SER A 147 14.50 -10.54 -3.36
CA SER A 147 13.96 -11.83 -2.95
C SER A 147 12.56 -12.03 -3.54
N ASN A 148 12.17 -13.28 -3.76
CA ASN A 148 10.86 -13.64 -4.26
C ASN A 148 10.21 -14.69 -3.37
N ILE A 149 9.11 -14.35 -2.76
CA ILE A 149 8.32 -15.24 -1.91
C ILE A 149 7.28 -15.96 -2.76
N GLY A 150 7.31 -17.28 -2.75
CA GLY A 150 6.38 -18.11 -3.53
C GLY A 150 4.92 -17.98 -3.05
N ALA A 151 4.00 -18.28 -3.93
CA ALA A 151 2.56 -18.16 -3.68
C ALA A 151 2.08 -19.01 -2.49
N GLY A 152 1.10 -18.50 -1.73
CA GLY A 152 0.52 -19.23 -0.60
C GLY A 152 1.43 -19.35 0.61
N THR A 153 2.43 -18.47 0.72
CA THR A 153 3.36 -18.49 1.86
C THR A 153 2.75 -17.80 3.07
N ILE A 154 2.92 -18.44 4.24
CA ILE A 154 2.47 -17.92 5.53
C ILE A 154 3.66 -17.72 6.45
N PHE A 155 3.85 -16.51 6.95
CA PHE A 155 4.75 -16.24 8.08
C PHE A 155 3.97 -16.43 9.38
N ALA A 156 4.09 -17.61 9.96
CA ALA A 156 3.40 -17.98 11.21
C ALA A 156 4.12 -17.31 12.40
N ASN A 157 3.69 -16.10 12.73
CA ASN A 157 4.34 -15.22 13.70
C ASN A 157 3.79 -15.29 15.13
N TYR A 158 2.83 -16.17 15.41
CA TYR A 158 2.18 -16.26 16.71
C TYR A 158 2.18 -17.72 17.21
N ASP A 159 2.71 -17.95 18.43
CA ASP A 159 2.82 -19.27 19.05
C ASP A 159 1.65 -19.62 19.98
N GLY A 160 0.61 -18.79 20.02
CA GLY A 160 -0.51 -18.92 20.94
C GLY A 160 -0.37 -18.03 22.19
N VAL A 161 0.81 -17.48 22.46
CA VAL A 161 1.12 -16.64 23.63
C VAL A 161 1.81 -15.35 23.20
N LYS A 162 2.84 -15.43 22.36
CA LYS A 162 3.70 -14.31 21.92
C LYS A 162 3.79 -14.25 20.40
N LYS A 163 4.17 -13.07 19.91
CA LYS A 163 4.57 -12.89 18.52
C LYS A 163 6.09 -12.96 18.41
N HIS A 164 6.53 -13.57 17.32
CA HIS A 164 7.94 -13.72 16.95
C HIS A 164 8.16 -13.18 15.56
N SER A 165 9.38 -12.75 15.26
CA SER A 165 9.74 -12.23 13.94
C SER A 165 10.49 -13.27 13.11
N SER A 166 10.37 -13.13 11.80
CA SER A 166 11.12 -13.91 10.83
C SER A 166 12.03 -13.01 10.00
N THR A 167 13.20 -13.51 9.61
CA THR A 167 14.13 -12.83 8.72
C THR A 167 14.44 -13.71 7.51
N ILE A 168 14.21 -13.19 6.32
CA ILE A 168 14.61 -13.79 5.05
C ILE A 168 15.70 -12.90 4.47
N GLY A 169 16.81 -13.49 4.06
CA GLY A 169 17.93 -12.75 3.47
C GLY A 169 17.62 -12.14 2.10
N SER A 170 18.62 -11.50 1.51
CA SER A 170 18.55 -10.97 0.15
C SER A 170 18.77 -12.07 -0.89
N HIS A 171 18.22 -11.88 -2.10
CA HIS A 171 18.33 -12.80 -3.24
C HIS A 171 17.76 -14.21 -3.02
N VAL A 172 16.88 -14.35 -2.01
CA VAL A 172 16.21 -15.62 -1.69
C VAL A 172 15.04 -15.86 -2.65
N ARG A 173 14.87 -17.10 -3.09
CA ARG A 173 13.70 -17.56 -3.84
C ARG A 173 13.08 -18.73 -3.09
N THR A 174 11.85 -18.55 -2.59
CA THR A 174 11.13 -19.64 -1.93
C THR A 174 10.19 -20.33 -2.94
N GLY A 175 9.91 -21.60 -2.69
CA GLY A 175 8.82 -22.30 -3.38
C GLY A 175 7.44 -21.77 -2.95
N SER A 176 6.38 -22.36 -3.47
CA SER A 176 5.00 -22.05 -3.08
C SER A 176 4.57 -22.87 -1.86
N HIS A 177 3.51 -22.40 -1.17
CA HIS A 177 2.88 -23.07 -0.02
C HIS A 177 3.84 -23.35 1.14
N ASN A 178 4.74 -22.43 1.43
CA ASN A 178 5.62 -22.53 2.59
C ASN A 178 4.96 -21.97 3.84
N VAL A 179 5.26 -22.58 4.98
CA VAL A 179 4.97 -21.99 6.28
C VAL A 179 6.29 -21.74 6.99
N PHE A 180 6.63 -20.47 7.17
CA PHE A 180 7.77 -20.04 7.98
C PHE A 180 7.32 -19.85 9.41
N VAL A 181 7.67 -20.78 10.28
CA VAL A 181 7.31 -20.71 11.71
C VAL A 181 8.36 -19.87 12.43
N ALA A 182 7.96 -18.71 12.89
CA ALA A 182 8.84 -17.79 13.60
C ALA A 182 9.19 -18.30 15.04
N PRO A 183 10.40 -18.01 15.55
CA PRO A 183 11.46 -17.24 14.92
C PRO A 183 12.26 -18.06 13.87
N ILE A 184 12.57 -17.46 12.73
CA ILE A 184 13.42 -18.07 11.70
C ILE A 184 14.35 -17.00 11.09
N THR A 185 15.57 -17.45 10.74
CA THR A 185 16.57 -16.63 10.05
C THR A 185 17.22 -17.46 8.95
#